data_27e7c5a8f22081a0832f344b72497f4d
#
_entry.id   27e7c5a8f22081a0832f344b72497f4d
#
_cell.length_a   1.000
_cell.length_b   1.000
_cell.length_c   1.000
_cell.angle_alpha   90.00
_cell.angle_beta   90.00
_cell.angle_gamma   90.00
#
_symmetry.space_group_name_H-M   'P 1'
#
loop_
_entity.id
_entity.type
_entity.pdbx_description
1 polymer ?
#
loop_
_entity_poly.entity_id
_entity_poly.type
_entity_poly.pdbx_seq_one_letter_code
_entity_poly.pdbx_strand_id
1 'polypeptide(L)'
;MNSIFQYLKSKYPKSFWLMCFTITWERFSYHGIATILVLYFTTAISKGGMGLSIIEATSLYGFFVGVLHLTPLIGGWLSDFYIGQQKSIILGGFFISLGNFLLFFSRGGDKNILYLGLLGIMIGNGFFKANCTNLVGNIYADKKPSEKEIAYSLFYMFINLGSFLAPFTAGLIADKFMATVDLQGNILKFGYRPMFLVCSIIAIIWTLLFFY
;
A
#
# COMPACT_ATOMS: atom_id res chain seq x y z
N MET A 1 15.68 6.04 -27.80
CA MET A 1 15.25 5.79 -26.39
C MET A 1 15.93 6.74 -25.39
N ASN A 2 17.24 7.04 -25.51
CA ASN A 2 17.95 7.97 -24.62
C ASN A 2 17.46 9.43 -24.66
N SER A 3 17.01 9.93 -25.80
CA SER A 3 16.56 11.35 -25.96
C SER A 3 15.26 11.66 -25.23
N ILE A 4 14.29 10.73 -25.24
CA ILE A 4 13.00 10.90 -24.54
C ILE A 4 13.22 10.86 -23.02
N PHE A 5 14.08 9.94 -22.55
CA PHE A 5 14.38 9.83 -21.13
C PHE A 5 15.12 11.07 -20.61
N GLN A 6 16.06 11.61 -21.37
CA GLN A 6 16.74 12.87 -21.03
C GLN A 6 15.77 14.06 -21.03
N TYR A 7 14.88 14.16 -22.00
CA TYR A 7 13.83 15.19 -22.05
C TYR A 7 12.90 15.12 -20.83
N LEU A 8 12.41 13.95 -20.49
CA LEU A 8 11.55 13.75 -19.30
C LEU A 8 12.30 14.13 -18.01
N LYS A 9 13.56 13.70 -17.88
CA LYS A 9 14.39 14.01 -16.71
C LYS A 9 14.69 15.51 -16.56
N SER A 10 14.82 16.26 -17.67
CA SER A 10 15.03 17.71 -17.64
C SER A 10 13.74 18.48 -17.35
N LYS A 11 12.58 17.94 -17.74
CA LYS A 11 11.28 18.60 -17.59
C LYS A 11 10.65 18.43 -16.19
N TYR A 12 10.94 17.30 -15.52
CA TYR A 12 10.34 16.97 -14.22
C TYR A 12 11.42 16.88 -13.14
N PRO A 13 11.25 17.55 -11.98
CA PRO A 13 12.22 17.53 -10.88
C PRO A 13 12.36 16.13 -10.27
N LYS A 14 13.51 15.86 -9.64
CA LYS A 14 13.78 14.57 -8.99
C LYS A 14 12.72 14.23 -7.92
N SER A 15 12.25 15.23 -7.19
CA SER A 15 11.19 15.09 -6.19
C SER A 15 9.89 14.56 -6.78
N PHE A 16 9.52 14.98 -8.00
CA PHE A 16 8.34 14.46 -8.68
C PHE A 16 8.49 12.97 -9.02
N TRP A 17 9.65 12.54 -9.52
CA TRP A 17 9.90 11.12 -9.81
C TRP A 17 9.90 10.26 -8.54
N LEU A 18 10.43 10.81 -7.44
CA LEU A 18 10.35 10.16 -6.13
C LEU A 18 8.89 9.95 -5.71
N MET A 19 8.03 10.97 -5.90
CA MET A 19 6.59 10.85 -5.59
C MET A 19 5.92 9.79 -6.46
N CYS A 20 6.21 9.76 -7.78
CA CYS A 20 5.68 8.74 -8.69
C CYS A 20 6.12 7.33 -8.29
N PHE A 21 7.37 7.14 -7.96
CA PHE A 21 7.89 5.87 -7.48
C PHE A 21 7.19 5.43 -6.19
N THR A 22 7.14 6.32 -5.22
CA THR A 22 6.53 6.05 -3.91
C THR A 22 5.07 5.66 -4.03
N ILE A 23 4.27 6.43 -4.79
CA ILE A 23 2.84 6.14 -4.95
C ILE A 23 2.61 4.81 -5.68
N THR A 24 3.45 4.47 -6.66
CA THR A 24 3.34 3.18 -7.37
C THR A 24 3.47 2.02 -6.41
N TRP A 25 4.50 2.02 -5.59
CA TRP A 25 4.76 0.93 -4.65
C TRP A 25 3.79 0.89 -3.47
N GLU A 26 3.32 2.06 -3.03
CA GLU A 26 2.28 2.12 -2.02
C GLU A 26 0.95 1.59 -2.57
N ARG A 27 0.55 1.99 -3.78
CA ARG A 27 -0.66 1.44 -4.44
C ARG A 27 -0.53 -0.05 -4.72
N PHE A 28 0.65 -0.51 -5.12
CA PHE A 28 0.94 -1.93 -5.24
C PHE A 28 0.69 -2.67 -3.91
N SER A 29 1.25 -2.19 -2.81
CA SER A 29 1.04 -2.80 -1.49
C SER A 29 -0.44 -2.80 -1.09
N TYR A 30 -1.13 -1.67 -1.25
CA TYR A 30 -2.54 -1.53 -0.90
C TYR A 30 -3.44 -2.50 -1.68
N HIS A 31 -3.35 -2.49 -3.02
CA HIS A 31 -4.20 -3.36 -3.85
C HIS A 31 -3.80 -4.83 -3.76
N GLY A 32 -2.51 -5.12 -3.55
CA GLY A 32 -2.04 -6.48 -3.31
C GLY A 32 -2.65 -7.09 -2.06
N ILE A 33 -2.65 -6.32 -0.95
CA ILE A 33 -3.30 -6.75 0.29
C ILE A 33 -4.82 -6.87 0.10
N ALA A 34 -5.46 -5.85 -0.47
CA ALA A 34 -6.91 -5.83 -0.66
C ALA A 34 -7.42 -7.04 -1.45
N THR A 35 -6.64 -7.51 -2.44
CA THR A 35 -6.97 -8.67 -3.26
C THR A 35 -7.01 -9.97 -2.45
N ILE A 36 -6.08 -10.17 -1.53
CA ILE A 36 -5.98 -11.42 -0.77
C ILE A 36 -6.62 -11.36 0.61
N LEU A 37 -7.01 -10.18 1.10
CA LEU A 37 -7.38 -9.99 2.49
C LEU A 37 -8.65 -10.77 2.87
N VAL A 38 -9.70 -10.75 2.03
CA VAL A 38 -10.93 -11.53 2.27
C VAL A 38 -10.64 -13.03 2.19
N LEU A 39 -9.81 -13.45 1.24
CA LEU A 39 -9.38 -14.85 1.12
C LEU A 39 -8.61 -15.28 2.37
N TYR A 40 -7.68 -14.45 2.84
CA TYR A 40 -6.96 -14.70 4.08
C TYR A 40 -7.89 -14.82 5.29
N PHE A 41 -8.91 -13.98 5.39
CA PHE A 41 -9.88 -14.04 6.48
C PHE A 41 -10.70 -15.33 6.47
N THR A 42 -11.19 -15.75 5.29
CA THR A 42 -12.12 -16.90 5.15
C THR A 42 -11.41 -18.25 5.05
N THR A 43 -10.19 -18.29 4.55
CA THR A 43 -9.43 -19.55 4.40
C THR A 43 -9.24 -20.23 5.76
N ALA A 44 -9.40 -21.56 5.78
CA ALA A 44 -9.24 -22.37 6.99
C ALA A 44 -7.85 -22.16 7.63
N ILE A 45 -7.79 -22.22 8.97
CA ILE A 45 -6.55 -22.07 9.75
C ILE A 45 -5.49 -23.08 9.31
N SER A 46 -5.90 -24.33 9.04
CA SER A 46 -5.00 -25.40 8.55
C SER A 46 -4.33 -25.03 7.23
N LYS A 47 -4.98 -24.23 6.37
CA LYS A 47 -4.47 -23.75 5.08
C LYS A 47 -3.81 -22.37 5.16
N GLY A 48 -3.54 -21.86 6.36
CA GLY A 48 -2.80 -20.60 6.56
C GLY A 48 -3.65 -19.34 6.61
N GLY A 49 -4.98 -19.44 6.63
CA GLY A 49 -5.92 -18.33 6.83
C GLY A 49 -6.32 -18.11 8.28
N MET A 50 -7.30 -17.22 8.51
CA MET A 50 -7.84 -16.87 9.81
C MET A 50 -9.05 -17.74 10.23
N GLY A 51 -9.71 -18.41 9.29
CA GLY A 51 -10.88 -19.25 9.57
C GLY A 51 -12.13 -18.47 10.01
N LEU A 52 -12.26 -17.21 9.63
CA LEU A 52 -13.45 -16.40 9.94
C LEU A 52 -14.64 -16.85 9.09
N SER A 53 -15.85 -16.68 9.62
CA SER A 53 -17.05 -16.84 8.79
C SER A 53 -17.10 -15.78 7.69
N ILE A 54 -17.85 -16.07 6.62
CA ILE A 54 -17.99 -15.14 5.49
C ILE A 54 -18.57 -13.79 5.97
N ILE A 55 -19.54 -13.83 6.89
CA ILE A 55 -20.16 -12.63 7.44
C ILE A 55 -19.16 -11.80 8.25
N GLU A 56 -18.36 -12.41 9.12
CA GLU A 56 -17.31 -11.70 9.87
C GLU A 56 -16.25 -11.13 8.93
N ALA A 57 -15.79 -11.91 7.96
CA ALA A 57 -14.76 -11.50 7.00
C ALA A 57 -15.20 -10.32 6.15
N THR A 58 -16.41 -10.35 5.59
CA THR A 58 -16.93 -9.25 4.77
C THR A 58 -17.25 -8.01 5.58
N SER A 59 -17.75 -8.16 6.81
CA SER A 59 -17.98 -7.04 7.73
C SER A 59 -16.67 -6.37 8.13
N LEU A 60 -15.66 -7.16 8.49
CA LEU A 60 -14.34 -6.64 8.85
C LEU A 60 -13.66 -5.94 7.65
N TYR A 61 -13.74 -6.53 6.46
CA TYR A 61 -13.21 -5.94 5.24
C TYR A 61 -13.93 -4.63 4.89
N GLY A 62 -15.26 -4.61 4.95
CA GLY A 62 -16.06 -3.41 4.70
C GLY A 62 -15.74 -2.28 5.68
N PHE A 63 -15.62 -2.60 6.98
CA PHE A 63 -15.17 -1.65 8.00
C PHE A 63 -13.76 -1.11 7.71
N PHE A 64 -12.82 -2.00 7.43
CA PHE A 64 -11.44 -1.64 7.09
C PHE A 64 -11.38 -0.67 5.90
N VAL A 65 -12.04 -1.01 4.79
CA VAL A 65 -12.05 -0.17 3.58
C VAL A 65 -12.77 1.16 3.84
N GLY A 66 -13.89 1.15 4.56
CA GLY A 66 -14.62 2.36 4.93
C GLY A 66 -13.74 3.33 5.73
N VAL A 67 -13.09 2.85 6.78
CA VAL A 67 -12.19 3.66 7.61
C VAL A 67 -10.99 4.16 6.81
N LEU A 68 -10.40 3.33 5.93
CA LEU A 68 -9.31 3.72 5.03
C LEU A 68 -9.64 4.93 4.15
N HIS A 69 -10.92 5.12 3.78
CA HIS A 69 -11.34 6.30 3.00
C HIS A 69 -11.58 7.54 3.87
N LEU A 70 -11.84 7.35 5.16
CA LEU A 70 -12.06 8.45 6.11
C LEU A 70 -10.75 8.95 6.76
N THR A 71 -9.79 8.07 7.02
CA THR A 71 -8.53 8.43 7.69
C THR A 71 -7.73 9.53 7.00
N PRO A 72 -7.72 9.71 5.65
CA PRO A 72 -7.02 10.81 5.00
C PRO A 72 -7.55 12.20 5.37
N LEU A 73 -8.82 12.32 5.78
CA LEU A 73 -9.38 13.60 6.26
C LEU A 73 -8.68 14.01 7.56
N ILE A 74 -8.54 13.09 8.51
CA ILE A 74 -7.88 13.35 9.80
C ILE A 74 -6.37 13.50 9.59
N GLY A 75 -5.75 12.60 8.83
CA GLY A 75 -4.31 12.63 8.57
C GLY A 75 -3.87 13.86 7.79
N GLY A 76 -4.67 14.32 6.80
CA GLY A 76 -4.43 15.56 6.08
C GLY A 76 -4.54 16.78 7.01
N TRP A 77 -5.60 16.86 7.81
CA TRP A 77 -5.77 17.94 8.78
C TRP A 77 -4.61 18.02 9.77
N LEU A 78 -4.21 16.91 10.40
CA LEU A 78 -3.07 16.86 11.31
C LEU A 78 -1.76 17.29 10.62
N SER A 79 -1.59 16.89 9.36
CA SER A 79 -0.43 17.26 8.58
C SER A 79 -0.36 18.75 8.30
N ASP A 80 -1.47 19.35 7.88
CA ASP A 80 -1.49 20.75 7.48
C ASP A 80 -1.27 21.69 8.67
N PHE A 81 -1.76 21.34 9.88
CA PHE A 81 -1.66 22.20 11.05
C PHE A 81 -0.48 21.91 11.99
N TYR A 82 0.03 20.67 12.05
CA TYR A 82 0.97 20.29 13.11
C TYR A 82 2.26 19.62 12.63
N ILE A 83 2.18 18.70 11.65
CA ILE A 83 3.29 17.79 11.36
C ILE A 83 4.09 18.23 10.14
N GLY A 84 3.40 18.72 9.11
CA GLY A 84 3.94 18.98 7.77
C GLY A 84 3.88 17.75 6.86
N GLN A 85 3.72 17.97 5.56
CA GLN A 85 3.40 16.93 4.58
C GLN A 85 4.48 15.86 4.44
N GLN A 86 5.76 16.26 4.40
CA GLN A 86 6.86 15.31 4.25
C GLN A 86 6.97 14.36 5.45
N LYS A 87 6.92 14.89 6.66
CA LYS A 87 6.96 14.07 7.88
C LYS A 87 5.75 13.15 7.99
N SER A 88 4.58 13.62 7.55
CA SER A 88 3.36 12.80 7.53
C SER A 88 3.45 11.64 6.56
N ILE A 89 4.07 11.81 5.39
CA ILE A 89 4.34 10.71 4.45
C ILE A 89 5.25 9.67 5.09
N ILE A 90 6.31 10.09 5.78
CA ILE A 90 7.23 9.19 6.48
C ILE A 90 6.52 8.43 7.61
N LEU A 91 5.74 9.13 8.44
CA LEU A 91 4.92 8.50 9.48
C LEU A 91 3.92 7.52 8.89
N GLY A 92 3.27 7.90 7.79
CA GLY A 92 2.35 7.04 7.05
C GLY A 92 3.02 5.75 6.59
N GLY A 93 4.21 5.86 5.99
CA GLY A 93 5.01 4.73 5.56
C GLY A 93 5.43 3.81 6.71
N PHE A 94 5.85 4.38 7.82
CA PHE A 94 6.18 3.62 9.02
C PHE A 94 4.98 2.79 9.52
N PHE A 95 3.80 3.41 9.67
CA PHE A 95 2.60 2.71 10.13
C PHE A 95 2.08 1.68 9.13
N ILE A 96 2.16 1.95 7.81
CA ILE A 96 1.83 0.97 6.76
C ILE A 96 2.77 -0.23 6.86
N SER A 97 4.07 0.00 7.00
CA SER A 97 5.05 -1.07 7.13
C SER A 97 4.82 -1.90 8.40
N LEU A 98 4.67 -1.24 9.55
CA LEU A 98 4.41 -1.90 10.83
C LEU A 98 3.10 -2.71 10.79
N GLY A 99 2.03 -2.14 10.22
CA GLY A 99 0.76 -2.83 10.07
C GLY A 99 0.87 -4.10 9.23
N ASN A 100 1.57 -4.02 8.09
CA ASN A 100 1.84 -5.20 7.25
C ASN A 100 2.73 -6.23 7.95
N PHE A 101 3.72 -5.78 8.69
CA PHE A 101 4.57 -6.66 9.49
C PHE A 101 3.78 -7.40 10.55
N LEU A 102 2.87 -6.73 11.25
CA LEU A 102 1.96 -7.37 12.20
C LEU A 102 1.05 -8.39 11.52
N LEU A 103 0.49 -8.08 10.33
CA LEU A 103 -0.30 -9.04 9.56
C LEU A 103 0.50 -10.31 9.19
N PHE A 104 1.79 -10.19 8.91
CA PHE A 104 2.65 -11.35 8.69
C PHE A 104 2.70 -12.29 9.91
N PHE A 105 2.66 -11.74 11.14
CA PHE A 105 2.64 -12.54 12.36
C PHE A 105 1.24 -13.00 12.79
N SER A 106 0.17 -12.43 12.21
CA SER A 106 -1.19 -12.89 12.53
C SER A 106 -1.37 -14.35 12.12
N ARG A 107 -1.98 -15.12 13.01
CA ARG A 107 -2.23 -16.56 12.82
C ARG A 107 -3.67 -16.86 13.19
N GLY A 108 -4.20 -17.93 12.61
CA GLY A 108 -5.53 -18.39 12.97
C GLY A 108 -5.71 -18.55 14.49
N GLY A 109 -6.78 -17.96 15.01
CA GLY A 109 -7.06 -17.93 16.46
C GLY A 109 -6.65 -16.64 17.18
N ASP A 110 -5.66 -15.89 16.71
CA ASP A 110 -5.27 -14.59 17.30
C ASP A 110 -5.78 -13.42 16.47
N LYS A 111 -6.97 -12.92 16.81
CA LYS A 111 -7.58 -11.77 16.17
C LYS A 111 -6.92 -10.44 16.59
N ASN A 112 -6.21 -10.39 17.72
CA ASN A 112 -5.65 -9.14 18.25
C ASN A 112 -4.53 -8.60 17.32
N ILE A 113 -3.60 -9.48 16.92
CA ILE A 113 -2.52 -9.10 16.00
C ILE A 113 -3.09 -8.70 14.64
N LEU A 114 -4.14 -9.38 14.16
CA LEU A 114 -4.85 -9.02 12.95
C LEU A 114 -5.40 -7.59 13.03
N TYR A 115 -6.15 -7.26 14.09
CA TYR A 115 -6.76 -5.95 14.27
C TYR A 115 -5.71 -4.84 14.43
N LEU A 116 -4.63 -5.10 15.17
CA LEU A 116 -3.52 -4.17 15.32
C LEU A 116 -2.83 -3.91 13.97
N GLY A 117 -2.64 -4.95 13.16
CA GLY A 117 -2.09 -4.82 11.81
C GLY A 117 -2.96 -3.96 10.89
N LEU A 118 -4.28 -4.24 10.86
CA LEU A 118 -5.24 -3.44 10.08
C LEU A 118 -5.29 -1.99 10.56
N LEU A 119 -5.30 -1.75 11.87
CA LEU A 119 -5.27 -0.42 12.47
C LEU A 119 -4.01 0.35 12.05
N GLY A 120 -2.84 -0.29 12.07
CA GLY A 120 -1.60 0.30 11.61
C GLY A 120 -1.69 0.77 10.15
N ILE A 121 -2.23 -0.07 9.26
CA ILE A 121 -2.44 0.28 7.85
C ILE A 121 -3.43 1.44 7.71
N MET A 122 -4.54 1.45 8.46
CA MET A 122 -5.53 2.53 8.43
C MET A 122 -4.92 3.87 8.85
N ILE A 123 -4.17 3.92 9.95
CA ILE A 123 -3.47 5.11 10.42
C ILE A 123 -2.46 5.57 9.38
N GLY A 124 -1.63 4.65 8.88
CA GLY A 124 -0.60 4.96 7.91
C GLY A 124 -1.15 5.52 6.61
N ASN A 125 -2.20 4.91 6.05
CA ASN A 125 -2.87 5.41 4.85
C ASN A 125 -3.47 6.82 5.07
N GLY A 126 -3.97 7.10 6.26
CA GLY A 126 -4.48 8.43 6.64
C GLY A 126 -3.41 9.51 6.48
N PHE A 127 -2.22 9.29 7.03
CA PHE A 127 -1.10 10.23 6.91
C PHE A 127 -0.49 10.27 5.51
N PHE A 128 -0.48 9.16 4.77
CA PHE A 128 0.18 9.09 3.48
C PHE A 128 -0.65 9.70 2.34
N LYS A 129 -1.90 9.26 2.16
CA LYS A 129 -2.67 9.46 0.92
C LYS A 129 -2.91 10.92 0.58
N ALA A 130 -3.42 11.72 1.51
CA ALA A 130 -3.70 13.15 1.31
C ALA A 130 -2.40 13.92 1.04
N ASN A 131 -1.37 13.66 1.83
CA ASN A 131 -0.12 14.39 1.80
C ASN A 131 0.72 14.12 0.54
N CYS A 132 0.69 12.88 0.03
CA CYS A 132 1.36 12.53 -1.21
C CYS A 132 0.81 13.34 -2.40
N THR A 133 -0.50 13.46 -2.53
CA THR A 133 -1.15 14.23 -3.59
C THR A 133 -0.90 15.74 -3.43
N ASN A 134 -0.98 16.25 -2.20
CA ASN A 134 -0.73 17.68 -1.90
C ASN A 134 0.72 18.07 -2.20
N LEU A 135 1.68 17.20 -1.88
CA LEU A 135 3.10 17.46 -2.13
C LEU A 135 3.39 17.55 -3.64
N VAL A 136 2.75 16.72 -4.47
CA VAL A 136 2.83 16.87 -5.94
C VAL A 136 2.28 18.23 -6.37
N GLY A 137 1.16 18.68 -5.80
CA GLY A 137 0.60 20.01 -6.05
C GLY A 137 1.57 21.14 -5.72
N ASN A 138 2.29 21.03 -4.61
CA ASN A 138 3.26 22.02 -4.16
C ASN A 138 4.51 22.09 -5.06
N ILE A 139 4.98 20.95 -5.57
CA ILE A 139 6.10 20.91 -6.54
C ILE A 139 5.79 21.75 -7.79
N TYR A 140 4.52 21.88 -8.14
CA TYR A 140 4.06 22.62 -9.32
C TYR A 140 3.23 23.87 -8.98
N ALA A 141 3.36 24.41 -7.75
CA ALA A 141 2.58 25.55 -7.31
C ALA A 141 2.80 26.79 -8.20
N ASP A 142 4.06 27.09 -8.53
CA ASP A 142 4.48 28.25 -9.33
C ASP A 142 4.55 27.98 -10.84
N LYS A 143 4.05 26.82 -11.29
CA LYS A 143 4.05 26.43 -12.70
C LYS A 143 2.73 26.77 -13.38
N LYS A 144 2.76 26.82 -14.73
CA LYS A 144 1.54 27.04 -15.52
C LYS A 144 0.50 25.95 -15.24
N PRO A 145 -0.81 26.28 -15.26
CA PRO A 145 -1.88 25.30 -15.03
C PRO A 145 -1.75 24.03 -15.91
N SER A 146 -1.38 24.21 -17.18
CA SER A 146 -1.18 23.07 -18.10
C SER A 146 -0.03 22.13 -17.69
N GLU A 147 1.04 22.67 -17.10
CA GLU A 147 2.15 21.85 -16.61
C GLU A 147 1.74 21.04 -15.38
N LYS A 148 0.95 21.66 -14.50
CA LYS A 148 0.38 21.02 -13.33
C LYS A 148 -0.59 19.89 -13.69
N GLU A 149 -1.46 20.11 -14.68
CA GLU A 149 -2.39 19.08 -15.21
C GLU A 149 -1.65 17.87 -15.78
N ILE A 150 -0.59 18.12 -16.57
CA ILE A 150 0.24 17.03 -17.12
C ILE A 150 0.96 16.27 -16.00
N ALA A 151 1.47 16.96 -14.98
CA ALA A 151 2.12 16.33 -13.84
C ALA A 151 1.15 15.42 -13.07
N TYR A 152 -0.06 15.90 -12.79
CA TYR A 152 -1.08 15.06 -12.17
C TYR A 152 -1.49 13.87 -13.05
N SER A 153 -1.64 14.07 -14.35
CA SER A 153 -1.96 12.97 -15.28
C SER A 153 -0.90 11.87 -15.25
N LEU A 154 0.39 12.25 -15.25
CA LEU A 154 1.50 11.31 -15.09
C LEU A 154 1.46 10.64 -13.71
N PHE A 155 1.24 11.40 -12.64
CA PHE A 155 1.15 10.85 -11.29
C PHE A 155 0.03 9.82 -11.17
N TYR A 156 -1.16 10.09 -11.75
CA TYR A 156 -2.27 9.12 -11.80
C TYR A 156 -1.95 7.88 -12.64
N MET A 157 -1.17 8.03 -13.71
CA MET A 157 -0.68 6.86 -14.47
C MET A 157 0.16 5.94 -13.59
N PHE A 158 1.03 6.49 -12.73
CA PHE A 158 1.82 5.72 -11.78
C PHE A 158 0.98 5.06 -10.67
N ILE A 159 -0.08 5.73 -10.20
CA ILE A 159 -1.09 5.12 -9.30
C ILE A 159 -1.71 3.88 -9.96
N ASN A 160 -2.18 4.01 -11.21
CA ASN A 160 -2.82 2.93 -11.93
C ASN A 160 -1.85 1.79 -12.25
N LEU A 161 -0.59 2.09 -12.55
CA LEU A 161 0.45 1.06 -12.78
C LEU A 161 0.63 0.18 -11.54
N GLY A 162 0.77 0.76 -10.36
CA GLY A 162 0.88 0.02 -9.10
C GLY A 162 -0.37 -0.82 -8.82
N SER A 163 -1.55 -0.23 -9.00
CA SER A 163 -2.83 -0.89 -8.79
C SER A 163 -3.07 -2.06 -9.76
N PHE A 164 -2.63 -1.93 -11.01
CA PHE A 164 -2.75 -2.97 -12.04
C PHE A 164 -1.85 -4.17 -11.77
N LEU A 165 -0.59 -3.93 -11.39
CA LEU A 165 0.39 -5.01 -11.16
C LEU A 165 0.09 -5.81 -9.89
N ALA A 166 -0.54 -5.18 -8.90
CA ALA A 166 -0.72 -5.75 -7.57
C ALA A 166 -1.56 -7.06 -7.53
N PRO A 167 -2.75 -7.17 -8.14
CA PRO A 167 -3.55 -8.40 -8.08
C PRO A 167 -2.84 -9.61 -8.68
N PHE A 168 -2.13 -9.41 -9.80
CA PHE A 168 -1.38 -10.49 -10.46
C PHE A 168 -0.27 -11.03 -9.57
N THR A 169 0.54 -10.13 -9.01
CA THR A 169 1.66 -10.50 -8.15
C THR A 169 1.19 -11.07 -6.83
N ALA A 170 0.12 -10.53 -6.24
CA ALA A 170 -0.46 -11.04 -5.00
C ALA A 170 -0.97 -12.47 -5.16
N GLY A 171 -1.69 -12.78 -6.26
CA GLY A 171 -2.14 -14.13 -6.58
C GLY A 171 -0.96 -15.08 -6.81
N LEU A 172 0.03 -14.66 -7.61
CA LEU A 172 1.23 -15.48 -7.86
C LEU A 172 2.00 -15.79 -6.58
N ILE A 173 2.16 -14.82 -5.69
CA ILE A 173 2.84 -15.02 -4.40
C ILE A 173 2.02 -15.95 -3.50
N ALA A 174 0.72 -15.71 -3.40
CA ALA A 174 -0.15 -16.47 -2.51
C ALA A 174 -0.34 -17.93 -2.94
N ASP A 175 -0.46 -18.19 -4.25
CA ASP A 175 -0.89 -19.50 -4.77
C ASP A 175 0.27 -20.33 -5.33
N LYS A 176 1.39 -19.69 -5.78
CA LYS A 176 2.49 -20.41 -6.44
C LYS A 176 3.83 -20.26 -5.73
N PHE A 177 4.33 -19.02 -5.55
CA PHE A 177 5.71 -18.83 -5.10
C PHE A 177 5.91 -19.10 -3.62
N MET A 178 4.93 -18.77 -2.78
CA MET A 178 5.02 -18.88 -1.32
C MET A 178 3.99 -19.82 -0.72
N ALA A 179 3.20 -20.53 -1.57
CA ALA A 179 2.36 -21.61 -1.14
C ALA A 179 3.19 -22.87 -0.86
N THR A 180 2.79 -23.65 0.14
CA THR A 180 3.30 -25.01 0.33
C THR A 180 2.38 -25.99 -0.35
N VAL A 181 2.95 -26.87 -1.19
CA VAL A 181 2.20 -27.87 -1.96
C VAL A 181 2.60 -29.27 -1.55
N ASP A 182 1.71 -30.26 -1.75
CA ASP A 182 2.00 -31.68 -1.60
C ASP A 182 2.71 -32.23 -2.86
N LEU A 183 3.04 -33.52 -2.84
CA LEU A 183 3.66 -34.24 -3.96
C LEU A 183 2.75 -34.32 -5.20
N GLN A 184 1.46 -34.09 -5.05
CA GLN A 184 0.45 -34.13 -6.10
C GLN A 184 0.14 -32.72 -6.65
N GLY A 185 0.77 -31.66 -6.10
CA GLY A 185 0.56 -30.27 -6.50
C GLY A 185 -0.63 -29.56 -5.84
N ASN A 186 -1.30 -30.18 -4.84
CA ASN A 186 -2.38 -29.53 -4.12
C ASN A 186 -1.82 -28.56 -3.08
N ILE A 187 -2.47 -27.41 -2.93
CA ILE A 187 -2.04 -26.39 -1.96
C ILE A 187 -2.37 -26.85 -0.53
N LEU A 188 -1.32 -27.08 0.27
CA LEU A 188 -1.43 -27.36 1.70
C LEU A 188 -1.61 -26.07 2.50
N LYS A 189 -0.83 -25.03 2.17
CA LYS A 189 -0.94 -23.69 2.78
C LYS A 189 -0.73 -22.60 1.76
N PHE A 190 -1.57 -21.58 1.80
CA PHE A 190 -1.44 -20.39 0.97
C PHE A 190 -0.37 -19.43 1.49
N GLY A 191 0.26 -18.70 0.58
CA GLY A 191 1.29 -17.71 0.88
C GLY A 191 0.76 -16.31 1.23
N TYR A 192 -0.42 -16.18 1.86
CA TYR A 192 -0.98 -14.86 2.20
C TYR A 192 -0.07 -14.06 3.13
N ARG A 193 0.43 -14.70 4.18
CA ARG A 193 1.32 -14.05 5.16
C ARG A 193 2.63 -13.55 4.56
N PRO A 194 3.38 -14.35 3.77
CA PRO A 194 4.52 -13.85 3.01
C PRO A 194 4.23 -12.61 2.16
N MET A 195 3.03 -12.50 1.56
CA MET A 195 2.66 -11.30 0.81
C MET A 195 2.63 -10.05 1.70
N PHE A 196 2.12 -10.15 2.93
CA PHE A 196 2.17 -9.03 3.89
C PHE A 196 3.60 -8.63 4.22
N LEU A 197 4.52 -9.59 4.37
CA LEU A 197 5.93 -9.30 4.59
C LEU A 197 6.56 -8.57 3.39
N VAL A 198 6.27 -9.00 2.15
CA VAL A 198 6.71 -8.32 0.93
C VAL A 198 6.21 -6.87 0.91
N CYS A 199 4.93 -6.64 1.22
CA CYS A 199 4.36 -5.30 1.31
C CYS A 199 5.02 -4.45 2.41
N SER A 200 5.36 -5.05 3.56
CA SER A 200 6.07 -4.37 4.64
C SER A 200 7.46 -3.93 4.21
N ILE A 201 8.24 -4.80 3.57
CA ILE A 201 9.59 -4.49 3.07
C ILE A 201 9.53 -3.38 2.02
N ILE A 202 8.61 -3.46 1.07
CA ILE A 202 8.40 -2.43 0.06
C ILE A 202 8.07 -1.08 0.72
N ALA A 203 7.22 -1.08 1.76
CA ALA A 203 6.87 0.12 2.50
C ALA A 203 8.08 0.74 3.23
N ILE A 204 8.95 -0.07 3.81
CA ILE A 204 10.21 0.41 4.39
C ILE A 204 11.09 1.06 3.33
N ILE A 205 11.28 0.41 2.18
CA ILE A 205 12.18 0.90 1.13
C ILE A 205 11.75 2.29 0.65
N TRP A 206 10.48 2.47 0.24
CA TRP A 206 10.06 3.78 -0.25
C TRP A 206 9.99 4.84 0.87
N THR A 207 9.72 4.44 2.12
CA THR A 207 9.76 5.37 3.26
C THR A 207 11.18 5.88 3.49
N LEU A 208 12.18 5.01 3.43
CA LEU A 208 13.59 5.39 3.59
C LEU A 208 14.07 6.34 2.49
N LEU A 209 13.53 6.23 1.27
CA LEU A 209 13.87 7.17 0.19
C LEU A 209 13.41 8.61 0.44
N PHE A 210 12.49 8.84 1.39
CA PHE A 210 12.06 10.17 1.80
C PHE A 210 13.01 10.86 2.79
N PHE A 211 13.99 10.14 3.32
CA PHE A 211 15.02 10.75 4.20
C PHE A 211 16.19 11.36 3.41
N TYR A 212 16.27 11.08 2.09
CA TYR A 212 17.29 11.60 1.18
C TYR A 212 16.68 12.60 0.19
#